data_27768ef0af52bdcc0f5c4a952a6ae14c
#
_entry.id   27768ef0af52bdcc0f5c4a952a6ae14c
#
_cell.length_a   1.000
_cell.length_b   1.000
_cell.length_c   1.000
_cell.angle_alpha   90.00
_cell.angle_beta   90.00
_cell.angle_gamma   90.00
#
_symmetry.space_group_name_H-M   'P 1'
#
loop_
_entity.id
_entity.type
_entity.pdbx_description
1 polymer ?
#
loop_
_entity_poly.entity_id
_entity_poly.type
_entity_poly.pdbx_seq_one_letter_code
_entity_poly.pdbx_strand_id
1 'polypeptide(L)'
;MKLRKLLESCHLCPRKCGVNRINGQTGACNETLSISAARAALHMWEEPCISGENGSGAVFFSGCSLGCAYCQNHDISGGLNGKEITIKRLSEIFFELKEQGANNINLVTPDHFIPQIIEAIDMAKEQGFNLPFVYNCSGYEDIEL
;
A
#
# COMPACT_ATOMS: atom_id res chain seq x y z
N MET A 1 11.36 7.96 10.42
CA MET A 1 11.14 8.12 11.88
C MET A 1 10.02 9.11 12.23
N LYS A 2 9.86 10.23 11.53
CA LYS A 2 8.79 11.22 11.80
C LYS A 2 7.38 10.70 11.46
N LEU A 3 7.23 9.95 10.38
CA LEU A 3 5.94 9.44 9.89
C LEU A 3 5.33 8.34 10.78
N ARG A 4 6.14 7.51 11.45
CA ARG A 4 5.63 6.50 12.39
C ARG A 4 4.90 7.09 13.59
N LYS A 5 5.25 8.31 14.01
CA LYS A 5 4.54 9.02 15.10
C LYS A 5 3.08 9.30 14.77
N LEU A 6 2.75 9.42 13.47
CA LEU A 6 1.36 9.59 13.02
C LEU A 6 0.49 8.36 13.34
N LEU A 7 1.09 7.21 13.62
CA LEU A 7 0.40 5.98 13.97
C LEU A 7 0.12 5.83 15.48
N GLU A 8 0.74 6.67 16.32
CA GLU A 8 0.44 6.73 17.76
C GLU A 8 -0.96 7.33 18.01
N SER A 9 -1.38 8.23 17.12
CA SER A 9 -2.75 8.78 17.07
C SER A 9 -3.08 8.96 15.58
N CYS A 10 -3.68 7.95 14.95
CA CYS A 10 -3.79 7.86 13.51
C CYS A 10 -4.60 8.98 12.86
N HIS A 11 -3.93 9.75 12.00
CA HIS A 11 -4.49 10.86 11.21
C HIS A 11 -4.04 10.77 9.73
N LEU A 12 -3.79 9.57 9.22
CA LEU A 12 -3.32 9.34 7.84
C LEU A 12 -4.36 9.61 6.75
N CYS A 13 -5.60 9.81 7.12
CA CYS A 13 -6.68 10.13 6.18
C CYS A 13 -7.72 11.02 6.85
N PRO A 14 -8.65 11.62 6.10
CA PRO A 14 -9.68 12.51 6.63
C PRO A 14 -10.59 11.91 7.69
N ARG A 15 -10.59 10.59 7.89
CA ARG A 15 -11.33 9.96 8.98
C ARG A 15 -10.76 10.28 10.36
N LYS A 16 -9.47 10.62 10.44
CA LYS A 16 -8.80 11.08 11.68
C LYS A 16 -9.21 10.26 12.91
N CYS A 17 -9.11 8.93 12.80
CA CYS A 17 -9.63 7.99 13.82
C CYS A 17 -8.99 8.16 15.20
N GLY A 18 -7.77 8.72 15.30
CA GLY A 18 -7.05 8.93 16.54
C GLY A 18 -6.60 7.65 17.26
N VAL A 19 -6.79 6.49 16.67
CA VAL A 19 -6.40 5.19 17.25
C VAL A 19 -4.89 5.03 17.30
N ASN A 20 -4.39 4.33 18.31
CA ASN A 20 -2.97 3.96 18.39
C ASN A 20 -2.71 2.64 17.67
N ARG A 21 -2.32 2.74 16.41
CA ARG A 21 -2.03 1.58 15.56
C ARG A 21 -0.76 0.84 15.99
N ILE A 22 0.17 1.52 16.68
CA ILE A 22 1.39 0.90 17.22
C ILE A 22 1.03 -0.11 18.31
N ASN A 23 -0.01 0.17 19.09
CA ASN A 23 -0.51 -0.71 20.14
C ASN A 23 -1.58 -1.70 19.65
N GLY A 24 -1.70 -1.91 18.33
CA GLY A 24 -2.62 -2.87 17.73
C GLY A 24 -4.07 -2.41 17.64
N GLN A 25 -4.37 -1.13 17.90
CA GLN A 25 -5.71 -0.61 17.68
C GLN A 25 -5.98 -0.42 16.18
N THR A 26 -7.21 -0.66 15.76
CA THR A 26 -7.67 -0.48 14.39
C THR A 26 -8.64 0.68 14.29
N GLY A 27 -8.56 1.43 13.18
CA GLY A 27 -9.51 2.48 12.82
C GLY A 27 -10.49 2.02 11.74
N ALA A 28 -11.04 2.96 10.97
CA ALA A 28 -12.02 2.70 9.92
C ALA A 28 -11.48 1.80 8.78
N CYS A 29 -10.18 1.74 8.58
CA CYS A 29 -9.54 0.87 7.57
C CYS A 29 -9.34 -0.58 8.05
N ASN A 30 -9.63 -0.89 9.32
CA ASN A 30 -9.41 -2.17 10.00
C ASN A 30 -7.95 -2.65 10.08
N GLU A 31 -6.97 -1.75 9.87
CA GLU A 31 -5.56 -2.11 9.84
C GLU A 31 -4.79 -1.59 11.05
N THR A 32 -3.75 -2.33 11.45
CA THR A 32 -2.84 -2.02 12.55
C THR A 32 -1.53 -1.40 12.01
N LEU A 33 -0.44 -1.47 12.80
CA LEU A 33 0.91 -1.09 12.36
C LEU A 33 1.45 -2.01 11.26
N SER A 34 1.15 -3.32 11.31
CA SER A 34 1.64 -4.30 10.34
C SER A 34 1.06 -4.04 8.96
N ILE A 35 1.91 -4.13 7.93
CA ILE A 35 1.41 -4.07 6.55
C ILE A 35 0.64 -5.35 6.25
N SER A 36 -0.57 -5.22 5.73
CA SER A 36 -1.36 -6.34 5.23
C SER A 36 -1.49 -6.24 3.71
N ALA A 37 -0.99 -7.25 3.00
CA ALA A 37 -1.06 -7.34 1.55
C ALA A 37 -1.88 -8.57 1.14
N ALA A 38 -2.87 -8.35 0.28
CA ALA A 38 -3.74 -9.42 -0.21
C ALA A 38 -3.15 -10.12 -1.44
N ARG A 39 -2.42 -9.37 -2.28
CA ARG A 39 -1.85 -9.88 -3.52
C ARG A 39 -0.65 -9.05 -3.95
N ALA A 40 0.33 -9.70 -4.56
CA ALA A 40 1.39 -9.06 -5.33
C ALA A 40 1.63 -9.89 -6.60
N ALA A 41 1.40 -9.31 -7.79
CA ALA A 41 1.56 -10.01 -9.07
C ALA A 41 1.60 -9.01 -10.23
N LEU A 42 2.07 -9.47 -11.39
CA LEU A 42 1.90 -8.74 -12.64
C LEU A 42 0.41 -8.58 -12.96
N HIS A 43 0.02 -7.37 -13.35
CA HIS A 43 -1.31 -7.02 -13.79
C HIS A 43 -1.24 -6.40 -15.19
N MET A 44 -1.94 -7.03 -16.15
CA MET A 44 -1.85 -6.67 -17.58
C MET A 44 -2.96 -5.73 -18.04
N TRP A 45 -3.90 -5.40 -17.16
CA TRP A 45 -5.16 -4.74 -17.50
C TRP A 45 -5.32 -3.37 -16.82
N GLU A 46 -4.21 -2.74 -16.41
CA GLU A 46 -4.21 -1.31 -16.10
C GLU A 46 -4.27 -0.50 -17.42
N GLU A 47 -4.39 0.82 -17.32
CA GLU A 47 -4.32 1.70 -18.48
C GLU A 47 -3.04 1.41 -19.30
N PRO A 48 -3.11 1.53 -20.65
CA PRO A 48 -1.97 1.20 -21.52
C PRO A 48 -0.67 1.89 -21.16
N CYS A 49 -0.73 3.12 -20.63
CA CYS A 49 0.45 3.85 -20.19
C CYS A 49 1.07 3.30 -18.89
N ILE A 50 0.32 2.50 -18.11
CA ILE A 50 0.78 1.86 -16.86
C ILE A 50 1.22 0.43 -17.13
N SER A 51 0.37 -0.39 -17.75
CA SER A 51 0.67 -1.79 -18.06
C SER A 51 1.78 -1.96 -19.10
N GLY A 52 1.78 -1.11 -20.15
CA GLY A 52 2.66 -1.33 -21.30
C GLY A 52 2.51 -2.74 -21.87
N GLU A 53 3.61 -3.29 -22.37
CA GLU A 53 3.62 -4.65 -22.95
C GLU A 53 3.87 -5.74 -21.87
N ASN A 54 4.58 -5.41 -20.80
CA ASN A 54 5.05 -6.38 -19.82
C ASN A 54 4.20 -6.43 -18.53
N GLY A 55 3.27 -5.50 -18.37
CA GLY A 55 2.41 -5.40 -17.20
C GLY A 55 2.95 -4.51 -16.07
N SER A 56 2.07 -4.18 -15.17
CA SER A 56 2.33 -3.43 -13.94
C SER A 56 2.52 -4.39 -12.77
N GLY A 57 3.53 -4.19 -11.95
CA GLY A 57 3.75 -4.95 -10.72
C GLY A 57 2.81 -4.49 -9.61
N ALA A 58 1.57 -4.98 -9.61
CA ALA A 58 0.55 -4.53 -8.70
C ALA A 58 0.68 -5.18 -7.31
N VAL A 59 0.71 -4.34 -6.28
CA VAL A 59 0.64 -4.74 -4.87
C VAL A 59 -0.68 -4.24 -4.29
N PHE A 60 -1.60 -5.16 -4.00
CA PHE A 60 -2.89 -4.87 -3.41
C PHE A 60 -2.80 -4.93 -1.89
N PHE A 61 -2.98 -3.80 -1.24
CA PHE A 61 -3.03 -3.73 0.22
C PHE A 61 -4.43 -4.08 0.72
N SER A 62 -4.49 -4.75 1.87
CA SER A 62 -5.73 -5.04 2.57
C SER A 62 -6.21 -3.82 3.35
N GLY A 63 -7.52 -3.75 3.62
CA GLY A 63 -8.13 -2.59 4.26
C GLY A 63 -8.34 -1.40 3.31
N CYS A 64 -9.16 -0.47 3.71
CA CYS A 64 -9.41 0.75 2.93
C CYS A 64 -10.03 1.84 3.81
N SER A 65 -9.53 3.06 3.71
CA SER A 65 -10.07 4.22 4.43
C SER A 65 -11.41 4.71 3.88
N LEU A 66 -11.70 4.47 2.59
CA LEU A 66 -12.90 4.97 1.91
C LEU A 66 -14.10 4.04 2.10
N GLY A 67 -13.97 2.73 1.83
CA GLY A 67 -15.03 1.74 2.04
C GLY A 67 -16.22 1.90 1.08
N CYS A 68 -15.97 2.04 -0.23
CA CYS A 68 -17.02 2.20 -1.23
C CYS A 68 -18.00 1.04 -1.26
N ALA A 69 -19.30 1.31 -1.28
CA ALA A 69 -20.35 0.27 -1.31
C ALA A 69 -20.32 -0.58 -2.60
N TYR A 70 -19.75 -0.06 -3.68
CA TYR A 70 -19.61 -0.73 -4.99
C TYR A 70 -18.19 -1.13 -5.32
N CYS A 71 -17.32 -1.32 -4.31
CA CYS A 71 -15.91 -1.65 -4.51
C CYS A 71 -15.77 -3.02 -5.20
N GLN A 72 -15.10 -3.06 -6.36
CA GLN A 72 -14.78 -4.31 -7.05
C GLN A 72 -13.84 -5.21 -6.24
N ASN A 73 -13.07 -4.61 -5.31
CA ASN A 73 -12.13 -5.29 -4.43
C ASN A 73 -12.68 -5.40 -2.99
N HIS A 74 -14.01 -5.52 -2.83
CA HIS A 74 -14.65 -5.49 -1.50
C HIS A 74 -14.12 -6.58 -0.55
N ASP A 75 -13.72 -7.73 -1.08
CA ASP A 75 -13.17 -8.86 -0.30
C ASP A 75 -11.88 -8.50 0.44
N ILE A 76 -11.09 -7.56 -0.09
CA ILE A 76 -9.82 -7.14 0.51
C ILE A 76 -9.94 -5.76 1.18
N SER A 77 -10.85 -4.91 0.72
CA SER A 77 -11.03 -3.56 1.28
C SER A 77 -11.56 -3.54 2.71
N GLY A 78 -12.19 -4.63 3.15
CA GLY A 78 -12.64 -4.81 4.54
C GLY A 78 -11.55 -5.15 5.55
N GLY A 79 -10.30 -5.36 5.12
CA GLY A 79 -9.19 -5.73 6.01
C GLY A 79 -9.19 -7.19 6.46
N LEU A 80 -10.04 -8.05 5.87
CA LEU A 80 -10.20 -9.45 6.31
C LEU A 80 -9.34 -10.43 5.50
N ASN A 81 -8.93 -10.07 4.30
CA ASN A 81 -8.23 -10.92 3.35
C ASN A 81 -6.86 -10.33 2.99
N GLY A 82 -5.91 -10.47 3.87
CA GLY A 82 -4.53 -10.07 3.65
C GLY A 82 -3.60 -10.90 4.49
N LYS A 83 -2.34 -10.93 4.11
CA LYS A 83 -1.26 -11.54 4.88
C LYS A 83 -0.37 -10.44 5.43
N GLU A 84 -0.09 -10.47 6.72
CA GLU A 84 0.87 -9.57 7.33
C GLU A 84 2.26 -9.80 6.75
N ILE A 85 2.90 -8.71 6.36
CA ILE A 85 4.27 -8.69 5.85
C ILE A 85 5.10 -7.62 6.55
N THR A 86 6.40 -7.84 6.61
CA THR A 86 7.33 -6.84 7.12
C THR A 86 7.64 -5.80 6.05
N ILE A 87 8.16 -4.63 6.47
CA ILE A 87 8.67 -3.60 5.56
C ILE A 87 9.76 -4.16 4.64
N LYS A 88 10.67 -4.97 5.21
CA LYS A 88 11.70 -5.67 4.43
C LYS A 88 11.07 -6.57 3.37
N ARG A 89 10.05 -7.36 3.74
CA ARG A 89 9.35 -8.23 2.79
C ARG A 89 8.67 -7.44 1.67
N LEU A 90 8.08 -6.29 1.98
CA LEU A 90 7.52 -5.41 0.94
C LEU A 90 8.60 -4.92 -0.03
N SER A 91 9.76 -4.51 0.48
CA SER A 91 10.91 -4.13 -0.37
C SER A 91 11.36 -5.29 -1.26
N GLU A 92 11.44 -6.51 -0.74
CA GLU A 92 11.79 -7.72 -1.53
C GLU A 92 10.76 -8.00 -2.64
N ILE A 93 9.46 -7.82 -2.37
CA ILE A 93 8.38 -7.97 -3.35
C ILE A 93 8.58 -7.01 -4.53
N PHE A 94 9.06 -5.80 -4.32
CA PHE A 94 9.35 -4.88 -5.42
C PHE A 94 10.41 -5.45 -6.38
N PHE A 95 11.48 -6.07 -5.86
CA PHE A 95 12.48 -6.72 -6.69
C PHE A 95 11.94 -7.96 -7.39
N GLU A 96 11.14 -8.78 -6.72
CA GLU A 96 10.51 -9.97 -7.33
C GLU A 96 9.61 -9.58 -8.52
N LEU A 97 8.83 -8.51 -8.38
CA LEU A 97 7.99 -7.99 -9.47
C LEU A 97 8.84 -7.42 -10.62
N LYS A 98 9.95 -6.73 -10.30
CA LYS A 98 10.90 -6.27 -11.29
C LYS A 98 11.53 -7.44 -12.07
N GLU A 99 11.94 -8.51 -11.40
CA GLU A 99 12.50 -9.71 -12.01
C GLU A 99 11.48 -10.43 -12.91
N GLN A 100 10.19 -10.34 -12.60
CA GLN A 100 9.11 -10.83 -13.45
C GLN A 100 8.87 -9.96 -14.69
N GLY A 101 9.54 -8.81 -14.80
CA GLY A 101 9.46 -7.92 -15.95
C GLY A 101 8.49 -6.75 -15.80
N ALA A 102 8.03 -6.44 -14.59
CA ALA A 102 7.14 -5.29 -14.34
C ALA A 102 7.74 -3.97 -14.87
N ASN A 103 6.90 -3.15 -15.52
CA ASN A 103 7.29 -1.80 -15.98
C ASN A 103 7.37 -0.79 -14.82
N ASN A 104 6.61 -1.02 -13.76
CA ASN A 104 6.50 -0.17 -12.57
C ASN A 104 6.02 -1.00 -11.38
N ILE A 105 5.99 -0.39 -10.20
CA ILE A 105 5.30 -0.94 -9.04
C ILE A 105 4.04 -0.11 -8.81
N ASN A 106 2.88 -0.74 -8.92
CA ASN A 106 1.58 -0.13 -8.71
C ASN A 106 1.07 -0.47 -7.30
N LEU A 107 1.05 0.53 -6.45
CA LEU A 107 0.61 0.43 -5.05
C LEU A 107 -0.90 0.69 -5.01
N VAL A 108 -1.69 -0.36 -4.88
CA VAL A 108 -3.16 -0.27 -4.92
C VAL A 108 -3.72 -0.09 -3.51
N THR A 109 -4.41 1.02 -3.28
CA THR A 109 -4.96 1.44 -1.98
C THR A 109 -3.87 1.55 -0.89
N PRO A 110 -2.82 2.37 -1.09
CA PRO A 110 -1.66 2.43 -0.20
C PRO A 110 -1.86 3.37 1.01
N ASP A 111 -2.90 4.20 1.02
CA ASP A 111 -3.06 5.40 1.84
C ASP A 111 -2.85 5.15 3.34
N HIS A 112 -3.38 4.04 3.84
CA HIS A 112 -3.33 3.71 5.27
C HIS A 112 -2.03 3.04 5.71
N PHE A 113 -1.09 2.79 4.77
CA PHE A 113 0.25 2.25 5.03
C PHE A 113 1.39 3.17 4.56
N ILE A 114 1.11 4.44 4.25
CA ILE A 114 2.10 5.41 3.74
C ILE A 114 3.43 5.39 4.51
N PRO A 115 3.47 5.46 5.85
CA PRO A 115 4.73 5.46 6.58
C PRO A 115 5.59 4.23 6.32
N GLN A 116 4.97 3.06 6.30
CA GLN A 116 5.65 1.78 6.09
C GLN A 116 6.08 1.60 4.64
N ILE A 117 5.25 2.07 3.69
CA ILE A 117 5.53 2.01 2.25
C ILE A 117 6.73 2.89 1.91
N ILE A 118 6.79 4.11 2.44
CA ILE A 118 7.93 5.01 2.23
C ILE A 118 9.22 4.34 2.75
N GLU A 119 9.19 3.74 3.94
CA GLU A 119 10.34 3.04 4.50
C GLU A 119 10.77 1.84 3.61
N ALA A 120 9.82 1.10 3.03
CA ALA A 120 10.11 0.01 2.10
C ALA A 120 10.69 0.51 0.76
N ILE A 121 10.20 1.63 0.25
CA ILE A 121 10.71 2.28 -0.97
C ILE A 121 12.13 2.78 -0.75
N ASP A 122 12.40 3.45 0.38
CA ASP A 122 13.74 3.93 0.71
C ASP A 122 14.73 2.77 0.81
N MET A 123 14.35 1.70 1.51
CA MET A 123 15.13 0.47 1.60
C MET A 123 15.41 -0.16 0.23
N ALA A 124 14.42 -0.18 -0.68
CA ALA A 124 14.60 -0.69 -2.04
C ALA A 124 15.55 0.21 -2.86
N LYS A 125 15.40 1.53 -2.77
CA LYS A 125 16.25 2.49 -3.47
C LYS A 125 17.71 2.40 -3.02
N GLU A 126 17.97 2.24 -1.73
CA GLU A 126 19.31 2.03 -1.18
C GLU A 126 19.98 0.78 -1.78
N GLN A 127 19.19 -0.23 -2.18
CA GLN A 127 19.64 -1.45 -2.84
C GLN A 127 19.67 -1.35 -4.38
N GLY A 128 19.46 -0.14 -4.95
CA GLY A 128 19.52 0.11 -6.39
C GLY A 128 18.22 -0.19 -7.15
N PHE A 129 17.08 -0.23 -6.48
CA PHE A 129 15.77 -0.32 -7.15
C PHE A 129 15.49 0.95 -7.96
N ASN A 130 15.10 0.79 -9.23
CA ASN A 130 15.00 1.90 -10.18
C ASN A 130 13.70 1.96 -11.00
N LEU A 131 12.73 1.08 -10.75
CA LEU A 131 11.43 1.21 -11.41
C LEU A 131 10.62 2.36 -10.80
N PRO A 132 9.75 3.01 -11.58
CA PRO A 132 8.83 4.00 -11.05
C PRO A 132 7.76 3.35 -10.17
N PHE A 133 7.26 4.12 -9.22
CA PHE A 133 6.11 3.75 -8.40
C PHE A 133 4.87 4.49 -8.90
N VAL A 134 3.77 3.77 -9.03
CA VAL A 134 2.42 4.31 -9.29
C VAL A 134 1.66 4.29 -7.98
N TYR A 135 1.16 5.44 -7.57
CA TYR A 135 0.33 5.59 -6.37
C TYR A 135 -1.14 5.54 -6.77
N ASN A 136 -1.74 4.34 -6.70
CA ASN A 136 -3.11 4.09 -7.10
C ASN A 136 -4.03 4.25 -5.88
N CYS A 137 -4.50 5.46 -5.70
CA CYS A 137 -5.23 5.90 -4.52
C CYS A 137 -6.69 6.29 -4.86
N SER A 138 -7.47 6.55 -3.82
CA SER A 138 -8.88 6.94 -3.95
C SER A 138 -9.10 8.45 -4.02
N GLY A 139 -8.06 9.27 -3.85
CA GLY A 139 -8.20 10.72 -3.64
C GLY A 139 -8.73 11.09 -2.24
N TYR A 140 -8.76 10.12 -1.31
CA TYR A 140 -9.22 10.31 0.06
C TYR A 140 -8.04 10.29 1.04
N GLU A 141 -7.06 11.14 0.76
CA GLU A 141 -5.87 11.36 1.57
C GLU A 141 -5.97 12.68 2.34
N ASP A 142 -5.21 12.79 3.43
CA ASP A 142 -5.02 14.07 4.10
C ASP A 142 -3.96 14.87 3.34
N ILE A 143 -4.29 16.06 2.88
CA ILE A 143 -3.41 16.93 2.07
C ILE A 143 -2.19 17.46 2.84
N GLU A 144 -2.15 17.26 4.16
CA GLU A 144 -1.03 17.67 5.01
C GLU A 144 0.01 16.55 5.20
N LEU A 145 -0.23 15.36 4.62
CA LEU A 145 0.70 14.24 4.61
C LEU A 145 1.61 14.32 3.39
#